data_f228be46ffe712930ffd01a944dc0c53
#
_entry.id   f228be46ffe712930ffd01a944dc0c53
#
_cell.length_a   1.000
_cell.length_b   1.000
_cell.length_c   1.000
_cell.angle_alpha   90.00
_cell.angle_beta   90.00
_cell.angle_gamma   90.00
#
_symmetry.space_group_name_H-M   'P 1'
#
loop_
_entity.id
_entity.type
_entity.pdbx_description
1 polymer ?
#
loop_
_entity_poly.entity_id
_entity_poly.type
_entity_poly.pdbx_seq_one_letter_code
_entity_poly.pdbx_strand_id
1 'polypeptide(L)'
;MDHRWSVWLMPSKENRPKYEQIINVYSRKYSFPKFSPHITLFGRIDIDPRSTFQFFEKISTHDPIYLHTLGVSIGDTPWKSLYIQFKPNIFLDSLQSRINDKLKAYRNYNFDPHMSLAYGNLGQKEPEIDEISLDESIRFSSVALVYTSDDIDDWKVIKEYKFRSKYK
;
A
#
# COMPACT_ATOMS: atom_id res chain seq x y z
N MET A 1 -9.61 13.60 17.51
CA MET A 1 -8.71 12.48 17.10
C MET A 1 -9.09 12.04 15.69
N ASP A 2 -8.13 11.89 14.82
CA ASP A 2 -8.37 11.46 13.43
C ASP A 2 -8.56 9.94 13.39
N HIS A 3 -9.76 9.50 13.04
CA HIS A 3 -10.10 8.07 12.98
C HIS A 3 -10.18 7.53 11.54
N ARG A 4 -9.73 8.32 10.56
CA ARG A 4 -9.74 7.88 9.16
C ARG A 4 -8.83 6.67 8.96
N TRP A 5 -9.27 5.79 8.09
CA TRP A 5 -8.55 4.56 7.78
C TRP A 5 -8.51 4.31 6.29
N SER A 6 -7.57 3.48 5.90
CA SER A 6 -7.30 3.14 4.49
C SER A 6 -7.24 1.63 4.33
N VAL A 7 -7.36 1.20 3.09
CA VAL A 7 -7.25 -0.21 2.68
C VAL A 7 -5.93 -0.39 1.95
N TRP A 8 -5.11 -1.30 2.43
CA TRP A 8 -3.79 -1.59 1.88
C TRP A 8 -3.71 -3.00 1.33
N LEU A 9 -3.06 -3.15 0.18
CA LEU A 9 -2.59 -4.44 -0.31
C LEU A 9 -1.17 -4.66 0.22
N MET A 10 -0.95 -5.78 0.90
CA MET A 10 0.30 -6.05 1.60
C MET A 10 1.16 -7.06 0.85
N PRO A 11 2.46 -6.80 0.70
CA PRO A 11 3.40 -7.81 0.20
C PRO A 11 3.37 -9.06 1.07
N SER A 12 3.66 -10.21 0.49
CA SER A 12 3.79 -11.46 1.23
C SER A 12 4.96 -11.38 2.23
N LYS A 13 4.94 -12.27 3.22
CA LYS A 13 5.98 -12.31 4.25
C LYS A 13 7.40 -12.45 3.69
N GLU A 14 7.55 -13.14 2.57
CA GLU A 14 8.84 -13.32 1.90
C GLU A 14 9.38 -12.03 1.30
N ASN A 15 8.51 -11.15 0.86
CA ASN A 15 8.88 -9.88 0.22
C ASN A 15 9.02 -8.71 1.21
N ARG A 16 8.26 -8.71 2.31
CA ARG A 16 8.21 -7.58 3.26
C ARG A 16 9.57 -7.14 3.79
N PRO A 17 10.46 -8.04 4.26
CA PRO A 17 11.71 -7.60 4.87
C PRO A 17 12.61 -6.77 3.96
N LYS A 18 12.68 -7.13 2.68
CA LYS A 18 13.47 -6.39 1.69
C LYS A 18 12.99 -4.94 1.56
N TYR A 19 11.67 -4.75 1.39
CA TYR A 19 11.10 -3.42 1.18
C TYR A 19 11.02 -2.60 2.46
N GLU A 20 10.81 -3.24 3.61
CA GLU A 20 10.95 -2.60 4.91
C GLU A 20 12.35 -2.04 5.12
N GLN A 21 13.37 -2.79 4.73
CA GLN A 21 14.77 -2.36 4.82
C GLN A 21 15.03 -1.15 3.93
N ILE A 22 14.54 -1.15 2.70
CA ILE A 22 14.67 0.00 1.79
C ILE A 22 14.01 1.23 2.39
N ILE A 23 12.78 1.11 2.87
CA ILE A 23 12.05 2.19 3.54
C ILE A 23 12.85 2.72 4.74
N ASN A 24 13.39 1.84 5.56
CA ASN A 24 14.17 2.22 6.74
C ASN A 24 15.45 2.97 6.38
N VAL A 25 16.12 2.59 5.29
CA VAL A 25 17.33 3.27 4.81
C VAL A 25 17.00 4.73 4.43
N TYR A 26 15.94 4.95 3.66
CA TYR A 26 15.54 6.30 3.26
C TYR A 26 14.95 7.11 4.40
N SER A 27 14.22 6.46 5.30
CA SER A 27 13.73 7.08 6.52
C SER A 27 14.87 7.67 7.36
N ARG A 28 15.94 6.92 7.55
CA ARG A 28 17.13 7.39 8.28
C ARG A 28 17.89 8.47 7.53
N LYS A 29 18.08 8.28 6.21
CA LYS A 29 18.85 9.21 5.37
C LYS A 29 18.22 10.60 5.30
N TYR A 30 16.90 10.69 5.25
CA TYR A 30 16.18 11.95 5.08
C TYR A 30 15.41 12.39 6.31
N SER A 31 15.48 11.66 7.42
CA SER A 31 14.69 11.91 8.64
C SER A 31 13.18 11.87 8.37
N PHE A 32 12.76 10.91 7.57
CA PHE A 32 11.36 10.66 7.24
C PHE A 32 10.75 9.61 8.18
N PRO A 33 9.42 9.57 8.32
CA PRO A 33 8.77 8.54 9.11
C PRO A 33 8.94 7.15 8.51
N LYS A 34 8.92 6.13 9.36
CA LYS A 34 8.90 4.73 8.95
C LYS A 34 7.47 4.26 8.77
N PHE A 35 7.26 3.35 7.83
CA PHE A 35 5.96 2.74 7.57
C PHE A 35 6.15 1.36 6.94
N SER A 36 5.09 0.55 6.95
CA SER A 36 5.10 -0.76 6.32
C SER A 36 4.90 -0.65 4.80
N PRO A 37 5.59 -1.46 4.00
CA PRO A 37 5.40 -1.45 2.54
C PRO A 37 3.98 -1.89 2.18
N HIS A 38 3.35 -1.16 1.27
CA HIS A 38 1.97 -1.43 0.84
C HIS A 38 1.60 -0.70 -0.44
N ILE A 39 0.54 -1.16 -1.09
CA ILE A 39 -0.17 -0.41 -2.11
C ILE A 39 -1.49 0.06 -1.50
N THR A 40 -1.79 1.34 -1.56
CA THR A 40 -3.08 1.85 -1.11
C THR A 40 -4.15 1.51 -2.14
N LEU A 41 -5.11 0.68 -1.75
CA LEU A 41 -6.25 0.30 -2.59
C LEU A 41 -7.41 1.28 -2.49
N PHE A 42 -7.57 1.89 -1.32
CA PHE A 42 -8.57 2.93 -1.08
C PHE A 42 -8.12 3.77 0.11
N GLY A 43 -8.07 5.08 -0.06
CA GLY A 43 -7.52 5.98 0.95
C GLY A 43 -8.55 6.78 1.70
N ARG A 44 -8.39 6.78 2.96
CA ARG A 44 -8.82 7.64 4.06
C ARG A 44 -10.31 7.93 4.07
N ILE A 45 -11.07 7.02 4.67
CA ILE A 45 -12.51 7.17 4.92
C ILE A 45 -12.78 7.25 6.42
N ASP A 46 -13.87 7.94 6.75
CA ASP A 46 -14.29 8.20 8.14
C ASP A 46 -15.61 7.52 8.44
N ILE A 47 -15.61 6.20 8.38
CA ILE A 47 -16.73 5.36 8.83
C ILE A 47 -16.20 4.33 9.81
N ASP A 48 -17.09 3.69 10.57
CA ASP A 48 -16.69 2.61 11.47
C ASP A 48 -16.15 1.42 10.65
N PRO A 49 -14.85 1.07 10.75
CA PRO A 49 -14.28 -0.02 9.97
C PRO A 49 -14.95 -1.36 10.22
N ARG A 50 -15.52 -1.58 11.39
CA ARG A 50 -16.23 -2.83 11.75
C ARG A 50 -17.40 -3.12 10.81
N SER A 51 -18.03 -2.08 10.28
CA SER A 51 -19.13 -2.23 9.31
C SER A 51 -18.71 -2.88 7.99
N THR A 52 -17.39 -2.97 7.73
CA THR A 52 -16.84 -3.53 6.49
C THR A 52 -16.18 -4.90 6.68
N PHE A 53 -16.09 -5.41 7.89
CA PHE A 53 -15.33 -6.64 8.17
C PHE A 53 -15.85 -7.85 7.40
N GLN A 54 -17.15 -8.04 7.30
CA GLN A 54 -17.71 -9.15 6.52
C GLN A 54 -17.38 -9.05 5.03
N PHE A 55 -17.41 -7.84 4.50
CA PHE A 55 -17.02 -7.60 3.11
C PHE A 55 -15.57 -7.99 2.85
N PHE A 56 -14.65 -7.53 3.70
CA PHE A 56 -13.22 -7.85 3.53
C PHE A 56 -12.92 -9.33 3.76
N GLU A 57 -13.63 -9.98 4.67
CA GLU A 57 -13.53 -11.43 4.85
C GLU A 57 -13.88 -12.17 3.54
N LYS A 58 -14.93 -11.75 2.85
CA LYS A 58 -15.37 -12.38 1.60
C LYS A 58 -14.41 -12.13 0.46
N ILE A 59 -13.97 -10.88 0.24
CA ILE A 59 -13.08 -10.56 -0.90
C ILE A 59 -11.69 -11.14 -0.72
N SER A 60 -11.32 -11.54 0.49
CA SER A 60 -10.03 -12.18 0.78
C SER A 60 -9.99 -13.65 0.37
N THR A 61 -11.11 -14.22 -0.09
CA THR A 61 -11.10 -15.46 -0.88
C THR A 61 -10.56 -15.12 -2.27
N HIS A 62 -9.25 -15.12 -2.39
CA HIS A 62 -8.52 -14.61 -3.55
C HIS A 62 -7.14 -15.28 -3.62
N ASP A 63 -6.66 -15.51 -4.81
CA ASP A 63 -5.29 -15.97 -4.99
C ASP A 63 -4.31 -14.80 -4.78
N PRO A 64 -3.07 -15.07 -4.38
CA PRO A 64 -2.05 -14.04 -4.32
C PRO A 64 -1.91 -13.30 -5.65
N ILE A 65 -1.62 -12.00 -5.56
CA ILE A 65 -1.41 -11.16 -6.74
C ILE A 65 0.08 -10.93 -6.92
N TYR A 66 0.57 -11.19 -8.13
CA TYR A 66 1.96 -10.95 -8.52
C TYR A 66 2.01 -9.72 -9.41
N LEU A 67 2.70 -8.68 -8.95
CA LEU A 67 2.83 -7.43 -9.70
C LEU A 67 4.25 -7.27 -10.22
N HIS A 68 4.37 -7.05 -11.53
CA HIS A 68 5.65 -6.74 -12.17
C HIS A 68 6.05 -5.31 -11.91
N THR A 69 7.27 -5.12 -11.42
CA THR A 69 7.82 -3.79 -11.17
C THR A 69 8.29 -3.13 -12.46
N LEU A 70 8.05 -1.83 -12.58
CA LEU A 70 8.55 -1.01 -13.70
C LEU A 70 9.77 -0.19 -13.33
N GLY A 71 10.16 -0.19 -12.05
CA GLY A 71 11.28 0.58 -11.54
C GLY A 71 10.87 1.56 -10.46
N VAL A 72 11.85 2.28 -9.97
CA VAL A 72 11.67 3.33 -8.95
C VAL A 72 11.54 4.68 -9.65
N SER A 73 10.61 5.48 -9.17
CA SER A 73 10.37 6.85 -9.67
C SER A 73 10.39 7.85 -8.52
N ILE A 74 10.71 9.09 -8.86
CA ILE A 74 10.67 10.23 -7.96
C ILE A 74 9.45 11.07 -8.33
N GLY A 75 8.61 11.36 -7.34
CA GLY A 75 7.45 12.24 -7.48
C GLY A 75 7.70 13.60 -6.83
N ASP A 76 6.73 14.49 -6.99
CA ASP A 76 6.81 15.88 -6.56
C ASP A 76 5.91 16.22 -5.35
N THR A 77 5.30 15.21 -4.74
CA THR A 77 4.52 15.40 -3.52
C THR A 77 5.10 14.59 -2.36
N PRO A 78 4.92 15.04 -1.09
CA PRO A 78 5.41 14.30 0.07
C PRO A 78 4.81 12.90 0.21
N TRP A 79 3.60 12.68 -0.31
CA TRP A 79 2.90 11.40 -0.23
C TRP A 79 3.27 10.43 -1.36
N LYS A 80 3.97 10.93 -2.36
CA LYS A 80 4.46 10.15 -3.51
C LYS A 80 5.79 10.70 -3.95
N SER A 81 6.78 10.66 -3.06
CA SER A 81 8.10 11.25 -3.31
C SER A 81 9.11 10.26 -3.88
N LEU A 82 9.08 9.02 -3.41
CA LEU A 82 9.91 7.92 -3.92
C LEU A 82 9.04 6.66 -3.91
N TYR A 83 8.89 6.02 -5.06
CA TYR A 83 7.93 4.91 -5.17
C TYR A 83 8.28 3.94 -6.28
N ILE A 84 7.75 2.72 -6.13
CA ILE A 84 7.79 1.69 -7.16
C ILE A 84 6.52 1.77 -8.00
N GLN A 85 6.68 1.82 -9.32
CA GLN A 85 5.60 1.73 -10.29
C GLN A 85 5.43 0.28 -10.73
N PHE A 86 4.20 -0.13 -11.04
CA PHE A 86 3.88 -1.49 -11.48
C PHE A 86 3.24 -1.51 -12.85
N LYS A 87 3.41 -2.62 -13.57
CA LYS A 87 2.66 -2.86 -14.81
C LYS A 87 1.17 -3.03 -14.48
N PRO A 88 0.27 -2.62 -15.39
CA PRO A 88 -1.15 -2.89 -15.23
C PRO A 88 -1.42 -4.37 -14.97
N ASN A 89 -2.37 -4.67 -14.09
CA ASN A 89 -2.71 -6.03 -13.68
C ASN A 89 -4.22 -6.14 -13.49
N ILE A 90 -4.85 -7.08 -14.20
CA ILE A 90 -6.30 -7.24 -14.19
C ILE A 90 -6.84 -7.73 -12.83
N PHE A 91 -6.06 -8.53 -12.10
CA PHE A 91 -6.47 -9.02 -10.77
C PHE A 91 -6.44 -7.92 -9.73
N LEU A 92 -5.42 -7.05 -9.79
CA LEU A 92 -5.35 -5.86 -8.95
C LEU A 92 -6.51 -4.91 -9.24
N ASP A 93 -6.75 -4.63 -10.51
CA ASP A 93 -7.83 -3.72 -10.92
C ASP A 93 -9.20 -4.27 -10.51
N SER A 94 -9.42 -5.57 -10.66
CA SER A 94 -10.66 -6.23 -10.24
C SER A 94 -10.88 -6.16 -8.73
N LEU A 95 -9.84 -6.43 -7.95
CA LEU A 95 -9.90 -6.33 -6.49
C LEU A 95 -10.22 -4.90 -6.05
N GLN A 96 -9.49 -3.94 -6.58
CA GLN A 96 -9.70 -2.53 -6.27
C GLN A 96 -11.10 -2.05 -6.69
N SER A 97 -11.58 -2.47 -7.83
CA SER A 97 -12.92 -2.12 -8.31
C SER A 97 -14.02 -2.61 -7.36
N ARG A 98 -13.88 -3.82 -6.83
CA ARG A 98 -14.83 -4.36 -5.83
C ARG A 98 -14.80 -3.55 -4.54
N ILE A 99 -13.62 -3.15 -4.09
CA ILE A 99 -13.46 -2.30 -2.90
C ILE A 99 -14.05 -0.91 -3.17
N ASN A 100 -13.78 -0.35 -4.34
CA ASN A 100 -14.33 0.94 -4.73
C ASN A 100 -15.86 0.92 -4.76
N ASP A 101 -16.47 -0.11 -5.31
CA ASP A 101 -17.92 -0.24 -5.34
C ASP A 101 -18.53 -0.26 -3.92
N LYS A 102 -17.83 -0.86 -2.98
CA LYS A 102 -18.27 -0.89 -1.58
C LYS A 102 -18.12 0.47 -0.89
N LEU A 103 -17.07 1.21 -1.18
CA LEU A 103 -16.67 2.38 -0.40
C LEU A 103 -16.92 3.73 -1.10
N LYS A 104 -17.24 3.73 -2.38
CA LYS A 104 -17.42 4.96 -3.19
C LYS A 104 -18.51 5.90 -2.67
N ALA A 105 -19.49 5.37 -1.94
CA ALA A 105 -20.55 6.18 -1.33
C ALA A 105 -20.01 7.14 -0.25
N TYR A 106 -18.87 6.82 0.34
CA TYR A 106 -18.27 7.57 1.43
C TYR A 106 -17.19 8.54 0.97
N ARG A 107 -16.55 8.26 -0.16
CA ARG A 107 -15.50 9.08 -0.74
C ARG A 107 -15.23 8.70 -2.18
N ASN A 108 -14.92 9.70 -3.03
CA ASN A 108 -14.32 9.45 -4.34
C ASN A 108 -12.83 9.19 -4.15
N TYR A 109 -12.32 8.11 -4.74
CA TYR A 109 -10.92 7.76 -4.69
C TYR A 109 -10.39 7.42 -6.08
N ASN A 110 -9.36 8.11 -6.51
CA ASN A 110 -8.66 7.83 -7.76
C ASN A 110 -7.53 6.84 -7.49
N PHE A 111 -7.68 5.62 -7.96
CA PHE A 111 -6.68 4.58 -7.75
C PHE A 111 -5.43 4.85 -8.61
N ASP A 112 -4.30 4.90 -7.94
CA ASP A 112 -2.97 5.07 -8.54
C ASP A 112 -2.06 3.99 -7.94
N PRO A 113 -1.92 2.81 -8.61
CA PRO A 113 -1.17 1.70 -8.04
C PRO A 113 0.33 1.99 -7.99
N HIS A 114 0.83 2.18 -6.78
CA HIS A 114 2.24 2.34 -6.51
C HIS A 114 2.55 1.88 -5.08
N MET A 115 3.80 1.57 -4.82
CA MET A 115 4.28 1.27 -3.48
C MET A 115 5.34 2.31 -3.09
N SER A 116 5.02 3.14 -2.11
CA SER A 116 5.93 4.18 -1.64
C SER A 116 7.11 3.58 -0.89
N LEU A 117 8.28 4.16 -1.10
CA LEU A 117 9.52 3.85 -0.38
C LEU A 117 9.92 4.96 0.58
N ALA A 118 9.34 6.15 0.44
CA ALA A 118 9.56 7.28 1.33
C ALA A 118 8.35 8.20 1.30
N TYR A 119 8.01 8.77 2.45
CA TYR A 119 7.05 9.85 2.61
C TYR A 119 7.77 11.08 3.15
N GLY A 120 7.78 12.14 2.38
CA GLY A 120 8.40 13.38 2.76
C GLY A 120 8.88 14.20 1.57
N ASN A 121 9.34 15.40 1.83
CA ASN A 121 9.84 16.27 0.79
C ASN A 121 11.34 16.00 0.57
N LEU A 122 11.70 15.45 -0.59
CA LEU A 122 13.08 15.19 -0.95
C LEU A 122 13.88 16.47 -1.23
N GLY A 123 13.19 17.59 -1.53
CA GLY A 123 13.83 18.86 -1.85
C GLY A 123 14.67 18.75 -3.11
N GLN A 124 15.89 19.37 -3.06
CA GLN A 124 16.85 19.29 -4.16
C GLN A 124 17.77 18.05 -4.09
N LYS A 125 17.61 17.22 -3.07
CA LYS A 125 18.41 15.99 -2.88
C LYS A 125 17.70 14.85 -3.58
N GLU A 126 18.14 14.51 -4.79
CA GLU A 126 17.65 13.33 -5.48
C GLU A 126 18.33 12.08 -4.93
N PRO A 127 17.55 11.06 -4.52
CA PRO A 127 18.13 9.77 -4.17
C PRO A 127 18.73 9.08 -5.39
N GLU A 128 19.78 8.30 -5.18
CA GLU A 128 20.37 7.48 -6.24
C GLU A 128 19.49 6.23 -6.44
N ILE A 129 18.45 6.38 -7.27
CA ILE A 129 17.46 5.33 -7.51
C ILE A 129 18.04 4.10 -8.21
N ASP A 130 19.12 4.26 -8.98
CA ASP A 130 19.76 3.15 -9.68
C ASP A 130 20.42 2.14 -8.73
N GLU A 131 20.67 2.52 -7.48
CA GLU A 131 21.19 1.62 -6.44
C GLU A 131 20.11 0.75 -5.80
N ILE A 132 18.83 1.03 -6.05
CA ILE A 132 17.73 0.27 -5.49
C ILE A 132 17.50 -0.97 -6.33
N SER A 133 17.81 -2.14 -5.74
CA SER A 133 17.55 -3.43 -6.39
C SER A 133 16.11 -3.86 -6.14
N LEU A 134 15.33 -3.99 -7.21
CA LEU A 134 13.96 -4.48 -7.15
C LEU A 134 13.89 -5.94 -7.61
N ASP A 135 12.95 -6.68 -7.02
CA ASP A 135 12.51 -7.94 -7.61
C ASP A 135 11.75 -7.65 -8.90
N GLU A 136 11.87 -8.51 -9.89
CA GLU A 136 11.11 -8.40 -11.13
C GLU A 136 9.60 -8.41 -10.85
N SER A 137 9.19 -9.21 -9.87
CA SER A 137 7.80 -9.35 -9.44
C SER A 137 7.73 -9.39 -7.93
N ILE A 138 6.71 -8.74 -7.37
CA ILE A 138 6.39 -8.76 -5.94
C ILE A 138 5.07 -9.49 -5.75
N ARG A 139 5.06 -10.44 -4.82
CA ARG A 139 3.86 -11.19 -4.44
C ARG A 139 3.14 -10.46 -3.32
N PHE A 140 1.83 -10.23 -3.50
CA PHE A 140 0.95 -9.62 -2.51
C PHE A 140 -0.07 -10.67 -2.06
N SER A 141 -0.27 -10.82 -0.75
CA SER A 141 -1.04 -11.94 -0.20
C SER A 141 -2.01 -11.59 0.91
N SER A 142 -2.24 -10.30 1.16
CA SER A 142 -3.25 -9.88 2.14
C SER A 142 -3.73 -8.47 1.89
N VAL A 143 -4.90 -8.17 2.46
CA VAL A 143 -5.46 -6.83 2.56
C VAL A 143 -5.47 -6.43 4.02
N ALA A 144 -5.01 -5.22 4.33
CA ALA A 144 -5.04 -4.67 5.68
C ALA A 144 -5.90 -3.41 5.74
N LEU A 145 -6.67 -3.28 6.81
CA LEU A 145 -7.32 -2.03 7.19
C LEU A 145 -6.42 -1.33 8.19
N VAL A 146 -6.11 -0.07 7.95
CA VAL A 146 -5.10 0.66 8.72
C VAL A 146 -5.60 2.04 9.07
N TYR A 147 -5.53 2.43 10.35
CA TYR A 147 -5.71 3.83 10.73
C TYR A 147 -4.57 4.65 10.13
N THR A 148 -4.95 5.64 9.32
CA THR A 148 -4.01 6.47 8.57
C THR A 148 -4.28 7.94 8.88
N SER A 149 -3.95 8.34 10.11
CA SER A 149 -3.98 9.74 10.54
C SER A 149 -2.96 10.58 9.78
N ASP A 150 -2.98 11.89 9.96
CA ASP A 150 -2.00 12.80 9.35
C ASP A 150 -0.57 12.53 9.85
N ASP A 151 -0.43 12.01 11.07
CA ASP A 151 0.86 11.60 11.62
C ASP A 151 1.12 10.12 11.29
N ILE A 152 2.11 9.87 10.43
CA ILE A 152 2.47 8.52 10.00
C ILE A 152 2.92 7.64 11.17
N ASP A 153 3.54 8.23 12.20
CA ASP A 153 3.98 7.48 13.38
C ASP A 153 2.80 6.88 14.18
N ASP A 154 1.60 7.42 14.00
CA ASP A 154 0.37 6.93 14.62
C ASP A 154 -0.36 5.88 13.79
N TRP A 155 0.13 5.54 12.60
CA TRP A 155 -0.52 4.54 11.75
C TRP A 155 -0.55 3.18 12.43
N LYS A 156 -1.72 2.56 12.41
CA LYS A 156 -1.95 1.30 13.12
C LYS A 156 -2.87 0.38 12.35
N VAL A 157 -2.44 -0.87 12.20
CA VAL A 157 -3.28 -1.92 11.58
C VAL A 157 -4.47 -2.20 12.47
N ILE A 158 -5.67 -2.10 11.88
CA ILE A 158 -6.93 -2.48 12.52
C ILE A 158 -7.12 -3.99 12.40
N LYS A 159 -7.00 -4.50 11.17
CA LYS A 159 -7.17 -5.92 10.86
C LYS A 159 -6.51 -6.25 9.52
N GLU A 160 -5.87 -7.41 9.45
CA GLU A 160 -5.28 -7.92 8.21
C GLU A 160 -6.00 -9.21 7.81
N TYR A 161 -6.37 -9.30 6.54
CA TYR A 161 -7.04 -10.45 5.94
C TYR A 161 -6.10 -11.13 4.96
N LYS A 162 -5.56 -12.27 5.34
CA LYS A 162 -4.73 -13.09 4.44
C LYS A 162 -5.59 -13.67 3.34
N PHE A 163 -5.07 -13.66 2.12
CA PHE A 163 -5.75 -14.29 1.00
C PHE A 163 -5.83 -15.80 1.20
N ARG A 164 -6.98 -16.35 0.82
CA ARG A 164 -7.27 -17.78 0.88
C ARG A 164 -7.74 -18.22 -0.49
N SER A 165 -7.04 -19.18 -1.08
CA SER A 165 -7.42 -19.72 -2.38
C SER A 165 -8.78 -20.41 -2.32
N LYS A 166 -9.59 -20.25 -3.38
CA LYS A 166 -10.88 -20.93 -3.55
C LYS A 166 -10.73 -22.44 -3.71
N TYR A 167 -9.57 -22.91 -4.10
CA TYR A 167 -9.35 -24.28 -4.57
C TYR A 167 -8.47 -25.11 -3.63
N LYS A 168 -8.54 -24.83 -2.36
CA LYS A 168 -7.92 -25.70 -1.37
C LYS A 168 -8.80 -26.89 -1.05
#